data_d46994b07e587d67b865f8a3d68e3320
#
_entry.id   d46994b07e587d67b865f8a3d68e3320
#
_cell.length_a   1.000
_cell.length_b   1.000
_cell.length_c   1.000
_cell.angle_alpha   90.00
_cell.angle_beta   90.00
_cell.angle_gamma   90.00
#
_symmetry.space_group_name_H-M   'P 1'
#
loop_
_entity.id
_entity.type
_entity.pdbx_description
1 polymer ?
#
loop_
_entity_poly.entity_id
_entity_poly.type
_entity_poly.pdbx_seq_one_letter_code
_entity_poly.pdbx_strand_id
1 'polypeptide(L)'
;MVVAKAGVILILDNYKIIIAGGGTGGHLFPAIAIGEELKERIPQAQIHFIGSVFGLEAKVFPVKDLLHTLLPIRGLQRGFSFDSLIKNLILPFRIISSLLKIRTLFKDFKPELVIGTGGYASALPLLMSTIQKTSIPIILQEQNSFPGITTRWFANKASLICVAFKIYDKSLNHKVVLTGNPIRNNIVLGEKSLALKEYNLDEQKKTVFVFGGSQGSAFLNKSMEKIINRFNGISVQVLWQTGDNEYNNYKKYISDSIKVTPFINDMASAYTLSDLVVCRSGALTLSEVTACGKPSILIPFATAAGNHQLKNAKTLYHTGASILIEEKNLNSDSLFKKMNHLVNNKVKLDKMSSVSKSLGKPNATKKIVDHIMETSSNV
;
A
#
# COMPACT_ATOMS: atom_id res chain seq x y z
N MET A 1 8.34 34.22 -1.73
CA MET A 1 7.86 32.84 -1.62
C MET A 1 8.22 32.13 -0.29
N VAL A 2 9.19 32.60 0.48
CA VAL A 2 9.61 32.06 1.81
C VAL A 2 8.69 32.57 2.94
N VAL A 3 8.12 33.75 2.85
CA VAL A 3 7.28 34.37 3.91
C VAL A 3 5.90 33.70 4.03
N ALA A 4 5.33 33.20 2.93
CA ALA A 4 4.04 32.48 2.96
C ALA A 4 4.16 31.10 3.65
N LYS A 5 5.29 30.42 3.55
CA LYS A 5 5.53 29.14 4.25
C LYS A 5 5.64 29.29 5.77
N ALA A 6 6.26 30.37 6.25
CA ALA A 6 6.38 30.62 7.70
C ALA A 6 5.04 30.91 8.39
N GLY A 7 4.11 31.63 7.71
CA GLY A 7 2.79 31.91 8.23
C GLY A 7 1.88 30.67 8.35
N VAL A 8 1.97 29.75 7.39
CA VAL A 8 1.22 28.46 7.41
C VAL A 8 1.73 27.55 8.54
N ILE A 9 3.03 27.53 8.80
CA ILE A 9 3.61 26.71 9.88
C ILE A 9 3.14 27.22 11.26
N LEU A 10 3.06 28.53 11.47
CA LEU A 10 2.60 29.11 12.74
C LEU A 10 1.13 28.81 13.06
N ILE A 11 0.26 28.69 12.05
CA ILE A 11 -1.15 28.35 12.24
C ILE A 11 -1.35 26.87 12.60
N LEU A 12 -0.43 26.00 12.18
CA LEU A 12 -0.50 24.56 12.42
C LEU A 12 0.30 24.11 13.64
N ASP A 13 0.97 25.02 14.35
CA ASP A 13 1.65 24.71 15.63
C ASP A 13 0.62 24.18 16.64
N ASN A 14 0.94 23.02 17.25
CA ASN A 14 0.05 22.26 18.13
C ASN A 14 -1.23 21.70 17.45
N TYR A 15 -1.27 21.62 16.12
CA TYR A 15 -2.42 21.11 15.39
C TYR A 15 -2.71 19.64 15.74
N LYS A 16 -3.97 19.37 16.11
CA LYS A 16 -4.42 18.05 16.56
C LYS A 16 -5.07 17.26 15.43
N ILE A 17 -4.38 16.23 14.99
CA ILE A 17 -4.76 15.45 13.81
C ILE A 17 -5.10 14.02 14.22
N ILE A 18 -6.24 13.52 13.79
CA ILE A 18 -6.56 12.09 13.81
C ILE A 18 -6.27 11.50 12.44
N ILE A 19 -5.50 10.40 12.39
CA ILE A 19 -5.29 9.62 11.18
C ILE A 19 -5.90 8.24 11.38
N ALA A 20 -6.92 7.91 10.59
CA ALA A 20 -7.69 6.69 10.72
C ALA A 20 -7.53 5.80 9.49
N GLY A 21 -7.07 4.57 9.71
CA GLY A 21 -6.91 3.59 8.63
C GLY A 21 -6.44 2.25 9.16
N GLY A 22 -6.80 1.17 8.49
CA GLY A 22 -6.38 -0.13 8.98
C GLY A 22 -7.17 -1.29 8.38
N GLY A 23 -7.01 -2.45 9.02
CA GLY A 23 -7.52 -3.73 8.54
C GLY A 23 -6.54 -4.45 7.62
N THR A 24 -5.78 -3.72 6.82
CA THR A 24 -4.73 -4.26 5.92
C THR A 24 -3.54 -3.32 5.85
N GLY A 25 -2.38 -3.85 5.46
CA GLY A 25 -1.19 -3.02 5.25
C GLY A 25 -1.39 -1.92 4.19
N GLY A 26 -2.30 -2.15 3.23
CA GLY A 26 -2.64 -1.18 2.19
C GLY A 26 -3.27 0.12 2.71
N HIS A 27 -3.90 0.11 3.88
CA HIS A 27 -4.46 1.29 4.53
C HIS A 27 -3.60 1.80 5.69
N LEU A 28 -2.95 0.86 6.39
CA LEU A 28 -2.11 1.16 7.55
C LEU A 28 -0.84 1.95 7.17
N PHE A 29 -0.07 1.44 6.21
CA PHE A 29 1.22 2.06 5.87
C PHE A 29 1.06 3.46 5.25
N PRO A 30 0.05 3.76 4.40
CA PRO A 30 -0.28 5.12 4.02
C PRO A 30 -0.57 6.04 5.21
N ALA A 31 -1.34 5.57 6.21
CA ALA A 31 -1.63 6.35 7.41
C ALA A 31 -0.35 6.71 8.17
N ILE A 32 0.54 5.73 8.37
CA ILE A 32 1.82 5.94 9.05
C ILE A 32 2.70 6.89 8.25
N ALA A 33 2.86 6.69 6.95
CA ALA A 33 3.71 7.53 6.11
C ALA A 33 3.26 9.01 6.07
N ILE A 34 1.95 9.26 6.03
CA ILE A 34 1.39 10.61 6.12
C ILE A 34 1.67 11.22 7.50
N GLY A 35 1.48 10.44 8.56
CA GLY A 35 1.74 10.91 9.93
C GLY A 35 3.21 11.21 10.18
N GLU A 36 4.12 10.36 9.72
CA GLU A 36 5.56 10.57 9.83
C GLU A 36 6.00 11.85 9.08
N GLU A 37 5.53 12.06 7.85
CA GLU A 37 5.83 13.27 7.06
C GLU A 37 5.21 14.54 7.69
N LEU A 38 3.98 14.45 8.24
CA LEU A 38 3.38 15.57 8.98
C LEU A 38 4.20 15.93 10.21
N LYS A 39 4.67 14.92 10.95
CA LYS A 39 5.48 15.13 12.16
C LYS A 39 6.86 15.70 11.83
N GLU A 40 7.45 15.30 10.71
CA GLU A 40 8.71 15.87 10.22
C GLU A 40 8.58 17.36 9.89
N ARG A 41 7.47 17.76 9.24
CA ARG A 41 7.24 19.16 8.83
C ARG A 41 6.70 20.05 9.93
N ILE A 42 5.91 19.49 10.83
CA ILE A 42 5.26 20.18 11.94
C ILE A 42 5.57 19.41 13.23
N PRO A 43 6.78 19.59 13.80
CA PRO A 43 7.22 18.81 14.97
C PRO A 43 6.30 18.92 16.19
N GLN A 44 5.57 20.03 16.33
CA GLN A 44 4.62 20.28 17.42
C GLN A 44 3.23 19.68 17.17
N ALA A 45 2.91 19.22 15.95
CA ALA A 45 1.63 18.60 15.67
C ALA A 45 1.42 17.35 16.55
N GLN A 46 0.22 17.23 17.10
CA GLN A 46 -0.19 16.05 17.86
C GLN A 46 -0.96 15.12 16.91
N ILE A 47 -0.40 13.94 16.66
CA ILE A 47 -1.00 12.96 15.75
C ILE A 47 -1.47 11.77 16.55
N HIS A 48 -2.78 11.45 16.44
CA HIS A 48 -3.40 10.29 17.07
C HIS A 48 -3.89 9.33 16.01
N PHE A 49 -3.36 8.10 16.03
CA PHE A 49 -3.76 7.08 15.07
C PHE A 49 -4.97 6.28 15.56
N ILE A 50 -5.88 5.94 14.64
CA ILE A 50 -7.01 5.04 14.94
C ILE A 50 -6.94 3.83 14.01
N GLY A 51 -6.99 2.64 14.62
CA GLY A 51 -7.00 1.36 13.94
C GLY A 51 -7.98 0.37 14.56
N SER A 52 -7.85 -0.91 14.21
CA SER A 52 -8.64 -2.01 14.77
C SER A 52 -7.78 -2.94 15.63
N VAL A 53 -8.31 -3.45 16.72
CA VAL A 53 -7.67 -4.51 17.53
C VAL A 53 -7.42 -5.80 16.73
N PHE A 54 -8.09 -5.97 15.59
CA PHE A 54 -8.03 -7.18 14.76
C PHE A 54 -7.15 -7.04 13.52
N GLY A 55 -6.63 -5.84 13.26
CA GLY A 55 -5.80 -5.54 12.12
C GLY A 55 -4.30 -5.60 12.43
N LEU A 56 -3.49 -5.37 11.40
CA LEU A 56 -2.04 -5.30 11.52
C LEU A 56 -1.60 -4.13 12.43
N GLU A 57 -2.40 -3.09 12.51
CA GLU A 57 -2.19 -1.90 13.33
C GLU A 57 -2.05 -2.21 14.82
N ALA A 58 -2.73 -3.26 15.31
CA ALA A 58 -2.60 -3.69 16.71
C ALA A 58 -1.19 -4.15 17.09
N LYS A 59 -0.41 -4.60 16.10
CA LYS A 59 0.99 -4.99 16.27
C LYS A 59 1.95 -3.83 15.95
N VAL A 60 1.64 -3.06 14.91
CA VAL A 60 2.56 -2.06 14.37
C VAL A 60 2.59 -0.77 15.19
N PHE A 61 1.43 -0.28 15.65
CA PHE A 61 1.38 0.97 16.41
C PHE A 61 2.19 0.93 17.72
N PRO A 62 2.08 -0.13 18.55
CA PRO A 62 2.91 -0.23 19.77
C PRO A 62 4.41 -0.33 19.47
N VAL A 63 4.80 -1.10 18.45
CA VAL A 63 6.22 -1.28 18.08
C VAL A 63 6.83 0.04 17.59
N LYS A 64 6.03 0.90 16.94
CA LYS A 64 6.48 2.22 16.47
C LYS A 64 6.27 3.34 17.51
N ASP A 65 5.83 3.02 18.71
CA ASP A 65 5.52 3.98 19.80
C ASP A 65 4.60 5.13 19.34
N LEU A 66 3.60 4.81 18.52
CA LEU A 66 2.64 5.79 18.01
C LEU A 66 1.50 6.00 19.01
N LEU A 67 1.13 7.25 19.26
CA LEU A 67 -0.09 7.58 20.03
C LEU A 67 -1.31 7.05 19.27
N HIS A 68 -2.06 6.11 19.88
CA HIS A 68 -3.11 5.43 19.15
C HIS A 68 -4.31 4.99 20.00
N THR A 69 -5.42 4.74 19.30
CA THR A 69 -6.60 4.05 19.86
C THR A 69 -7.00 2.91 18.94
N LEU A 70 -7.17 1.71 19.52
CA LEU A 70 -7.64 0.54 18.80
C LEU A 70 -9.12 0.31 19.08
N LEU A 71 -9.91 0.19 18.02
CA LEU A 71 -11.34 -0.02 18.05
C LEU A 71 -11.66 -1.53 17.93
N PRO A 72 -12.64 -2.06 18.66
CA PRO A 72 -13.08 -3.46 18.53
C PRO A 72 -13.95 -3.70 17.29
N ILE A 73 -13.60 -3.09 16.16
CA ILE A 73 -14.37 -3.15 14.91
C ILE A 73 -13.70 -4.07 13.88
N ARG A 74 -14.52 -4.80 13.14
CA ARG A 74 -14.13 -5.60 11.97
C ARG A 74 -14.98 -5.23 10.77
N GLY A 75 -14.49 -5.52 9.58
CA GLY A 75 -15.32 -5.51 8.37
C GLY A 75 -16.37 -6.63 8.41
N LEU A 76 -17.48 -6.39 7.72
CA LEU A 76 -18.54 -7.37 7.54
C LEU A 76 -17.97 -8.66 6.91
N GLN A 77 -18.25 -9.81 7.55
CA GLN A 77 -17.82 -11.11 7.04
C GLN A 77 -18.78 -11.57 5.94
N ARG A 78 -18.25 -11.85 4.76
CA ARG A 78 -19.05 -12.23 3.57
C ARG A 78 -19.35 -13.73 3.44
N GLY A 79 -18.87 -14.55 4.38
CA GLY A 79 -19.10 -16.00 4.38
C GLY A 79 -20.42 -16.37 5.04
N PHE A 80 -21.02 -17.49 4.62
CA PHE A 80 -22.20 -18.08 5.24
C PHE A 80 -21.87 -19.12 6.33
N SER A 81 -20.61 -19.16 6.81
CA SER A 81 -20.24 -20.05 7.91
C SER A 81 -20.87 -19.56 9.22
N PHE A 82 -21.16 -20.50 10.14
CA PHE A 82 -21.70 -20.19 11.46
C PHE A 82 -20.84 -19.17 12.23
N ASP A 83 -19.51 -19.29 12.10
CA ASP A 83 -18.56 -18.33 12.67
C ASP A 83 -18.72 -16.92 12.06
N SER A 84 -18.97 -16.81 10.76
CA SER A 84 -19.23 -15.53 10.09
C SER A 84 -20.55 -14.89 10.54
N LEU A 85 -21.58 -15.71 10.76
CA LEU A 85 -22.87 -15.26 11.27
C LEU A 85 -22.74 -14.68 12.69
N ILE A 86 -22.09 -15.39 13.59
CA ILE A 86 -21.84 -14.91 14.97
C ILE A 86 -21.05 -13.60 14.95
N LYS A 87 -19.98 -13.52 14.15
CA LYS A 87 -19.17 -12.30 14.03
C LYS A 87 -19.98 -11.11 13.52
N ASN A 88 -20.92 -11.34 12.61
CA ASN A 88 -21.81 -10.31 12.09
C ASN A 88 -22.89 -9.92 13.09
N LEU A 89 -23.42 -10.87 13.89
CA LEU A 89 -24.41 -10.60 14.95
C LEU A 89 -23.83 -9.71 16.06
N ILE A 90 -22.55 -9.86 16.38
CA ILE A 90 -21.86 -9.05 17.40
C ILE A 90 -21.46 -7.65 16.84
N LEU A 91 -21.49 -7.46 15.53
CA LEU A 91 -21.01 -6.23 14.88
C LEU A 91 -21.73 -4.95 15.38
N PRO A 92 -23.07 -4.91 15.59
CA PRO A 92 -23.74 -3.71 16.12
C PRO A 92 -23.19 -3.29 17.49
N PHE A 93 -22.98 -4.23 18.41
CA PHE A 93 -22.42 -3.94 19.74
C PHE A 93 -20.98 -3.40 19.63
N ARG A 94 -20.17 -3.92 18.71
CA ARG A 94 -18.82 -3.42 18.45
C ARG A 94 -18.84 -2.01 17.85
N ILE A 95 -19.80 -1.71 16.98
CA ILE A 95 -19.99 -0.35 16.43
C ILE A 95 -20.31 0.62 17.55
N ILE A 96 -21.28 0.28 18.43
CA ILE A 96 -21.66 1.13 19.57
C ILE A 96 -20.46 1.35 20.51
N SER A 97 -19.77 0.30 20.91
CA SER A 97 -18.57 0.40 21.74
C SER A 97 -17.48 1.25 21.10
N SER A 98 -17.27 1.11 19.78
CA SER A 98 -16.30 1.92 19.03
C SER A 98 -16.72 3.39 18.96
N LEU A 99 -18.02 3.67 18.77
CA LEU A 99 -18.54 5.04 18.74
C LEU A 99 -18.37 5.72 20.11
N LEU A 100 -18.61 5.02 21.22
CA LEU A 100 -18.37 5.56 22.56
C LEU A 100 -16.89 5.88 22.78
N LYS A 101 -15.99 4.99 22.41
CA LYS A 101 -14.54 5.25 22.49
C LYS A 101 -14.12 6.46 21.65
N ILE A 102 -14.62 6.57 20.42
CA ILE A 102 -14.30 7.70 19.54
C ILE A 102 -14.87 9.00 20.10
N ARG A 103 -16.11 8.97 20.61
CA ARG A 103 -16.72 10.14 21.24
C ARG A 103 -15.89 10.66 22.41
N THR A 104 -15.42 9.79 23.29
CA THR A 104 -14.52 10.16 24.38
C THR A 104 -13.22 10.74 23.85
N LEU A 105 -12.58 10.05 22.88
CA LEU A 105 -11.34 10.53 22.26
C LEU A 105 -11.53 11.93 21.65
N PHE A 106 -12.61 12.17 20.89
CA PHE A 106 -12.87 13.47 20.26
C PHE A 106 -13.12 14.58 21.30
N LYS A 107 -13.75 14.23 22.43
CA LYS A 107 -13.97 15.19 23.54
C LYS A 107 -12.65 15.58 24.20
N ASP A 108 -11.76 14.61 24.43
CA ASP A 108 -10.52 14.82 25.18
C ASP A 108 -9.40 15.36 24.29
N PHE A 109 -9.24 14.78 23.10
CA PHE A 109 -8.19 15.17 22.14
C PHE A 109 -8.54 16.43 21.37
N LYS A 110 -9.83 16.68 21.06
CA LYS A 110 -10.34 17.82 20.28
C LYS A 110 -9.63 17.97 18.93
N PRO A 111 -9.77 16.98 18.03
CA PRO A 111 -9.10 17.04 16.73
C PRO A 111 -9.61 18.21 15.88
N GLU A 112 -8.69 18.80 15.11
CA GLU A 112 -8.96 19.90 14.18
C GLU A 112 -8.98 19.40 12.73
N LEU A 113 -8.45 18.17 12.50
CA LEU A 113 -8.45 17.51 11.20
C LEU A 113 -8.58 15.99 11.38
N VAL A 114 -9.33 15.34 10.50
CA VAL A 114 -9.39 13.88 10.43
C VAL A 114 -9.00 13.39 9.03
N ILE A 115 -7.97 12.54 8.96
CA ILE A 115 -7.48 11.95 7.73
C ILE A 115 -7.91 10.49 7.68
N GLY A 116 -8.63 10.09 6.63
CA GLY A 116 -9.04 8.72 6.40
C GLY A 116 -8.22 8.09 5.27
N THR A 117 -7.48 7.01 5.58
CA THR A 117 -6.74 6.24 4.57
C THR A 117 -7.47 4.97 4.14
N GLY A 118 -8.75 4.82 4.53
CA GLY A 118 -9.59 3.71 4.12
C GLY A 118 -9.63 2.54 5.10
N GLY A 119 -10.34 1.49 4.70
CA GLY A 119 -10.68 0.38 5.57
C GLY A 119 -11.84 0.70 6.51
N TYR A 120 -12.37 -0.33 7.17
CA TYR A 120 -13.51 -0.18 8.08
C TYR A 120 -13.14 0.61 9.36
N ALA A 121 -11.86 0.63 9.74
CA ALA A 121 -11.41 1.36 10.92
C ALA A 121 -11.53 2.89 10.77
N SER A 122 -11.50 3.41 9.53
CA SER A 122 -11.62 4.85 9.27
C SER A 122 -13.07 5.35 9.21
N ALA A 123 -14.06 4.47 9.00
CA ALA A 123 -15.45 4.89 8.78
C ALA A 123 -16.06 5.64 9.98
N LEU A 124 -15.85 5.13 11.20
CA LEU A 124 -16.44 5.73 12.40
C LEU A 124 -15.79 7.06 12.81
N PRO A 125 -14.45 7.23 12.79
CA PRO A 125 -13.82 8.53 12.98
C PRO A 125 -14.27 9.59 11.97
N LEU A 126 -14.37 9.22 10.70
CA LEU A 126 -14.91 10.11 9.66
C LEU A 126 -16.36 10.48 9.90
N LEU A 127 -17.21 9.54 10.31
CA LEU A 127 -18.58 9.80 10.69
C LEU A 127 -18.63 10.78 11.87
N MET A 128 -17.84 10.54 12.91
CA MET A 128 -17.80 11.40 14.09
C MET A 128 -17.43 12.84 13.74
N SER A 129 -16.49 13.05 12.80
CA SER A 129 -16.13 14.39 12.30
C SER A 129 -17.31 15.12 11.69
N THR A 130 -18.20 14.41 10.98
CA THR A 130 -19.32 15.03 10.26
C THR A 130 -20.52 15.38 11.13
N ILE A 131 -20.64 14.75 12.32
CA ILE A 131 -21.78 14.94 13.23
C ILE A 131 -21.47 15.88 14.42
N GLN A 132 -20.27 16.42 14.51
CA GLN A 132 -19.92 17.44 15.50
C GLN A 132 -20.72 18.75 15.25
N LYS A 133 -20.94 19.53 16.32
CA LYS A 133 -21.60 20.86 16.18
C LYS A 133 -20.87 21.75 15.17
N THR A 134 -19.54 21.77 15.24
CA THR A 134 -18.67 22.36 14.20
C THR A 134 -18.06 21.20 13.43
N SER A 135 -18.34 21.12 12.13
CA SER A 135 -17.81 20.05 11.28
C SER A 135 -16.28 20.11 11.24
N ILE A 136 -15.63 19.02 11.60
CA ILE A 136 -14.18 18.91 11.52
C ILE A 136 -13.81 18.53 10.08
N PRO A 137 -12.86 19.24 9.44
CA PRO A 137 -12.42 18.94 8.08
C PRO A 137 -11.98 17.49 7.92
N ILE A 138 -12.34 16.89 6.77
CA ILE A 138 -11.99 15.52 6.41
C ILE A 138 -11.10 15.54 5.18
N ILE A 139 -10.00 14.81 5.26
CA ILE A 139 -9.16 14.49 4.10
C ILE A 139 -9.16 12.99 3.89
N LEU A 140 -9.35 12.56 2.64
CA LEU A 140 -9.34 11.16 2.25
C LEU A 140 -8.10 10.87 1.40
N GLN A 141 -7.49 9.71 1.63
CA GLN A 141 -6.45 9.15 0.78
C GLN A 141 -6.93 7.81 0.24
N GLU A 142 -7.07 7.70 -1.09
CA GLU A 142 -7.52 6.49 -1.79
C GLU A 142 -6.35 5.84 -2.52
N GLN A 143 -6.06 4.58 -2.17
CA GLN A 143 -4.92 3.85 -2.71
C GLN A 143 -5.22 3.16 -4.04
N ASN A 144 -6.46 2.75 -4.26
CA ASN A 144 -6.83 1.89 -5.38
C ASN A 144 -7.34 2.70 -6.57
N SER A 145 -7.26 2.09 -7.74
CA SER A 145 -7.84 2.66 -8.97
C SER A 145 -9.38 2.67 -8.98
N PHE A 146 -10.01 1.98 -8.04
CA PHE A 146 -11.44 2.02 -7.80
C PHE A 146 -11.69 2.34 -6.32
N PRO A 147 -12.45 3.41 -6.01
CA PRO A 147 -12.61 3.87 -4.64
C PRO A 147 -13.28 2.84 -3.72
N GLY A 148 -12.74 2.70 -2.53
CA GLY A 148 -13.31 1.89 -1.47
C GLY A 148 -14.66 2.43 -0.99
N ILE A 149 -15.40 1.60 -0.24
CA ILE A 149 -16.73 1.97 0.29
C ILE A 149 -16.64 3.21 1.18
N THR A 150 -15.67 3.24 2.07
CA THR A 150 -15.47 4.38 3.00
C THR A 150 -15.17 5.67 2.23
N THR A 151 -14.28 5.63 1.23
CA THR A 151 -13.98 6.77 0.38
C THR A 151 -15.25 7.29 -0.29
N ARG A 152 -16.07 6.42 -0.89
CA ARG A 152 -17.33 6.80 -1.56
C ARG A 152 -18.37 7.40 -0.60
N TRP A 153 -18.49 6.87 0.63
CA TRP A 153 -19.44 7.38 1.62
C TRP A 153 -19.12 8.79 2.09
N PHE A 154 -17.84 9.13 2.20
CA PHE A 154 -17.40 10.41 2.72
C PHE A 154 -16.89 11.39 1.65
N ALA A 155 -16.86 11.00 0.38
CA ALA A 155 -16.37 11.83 -0.72
C ALA A 155 -16.99 13.22 -0.75
N ASN A 156 -18.33 13.31 -0.65
CA ASN A 156 -19.06 14.58 -0.70
C ASN A 156 -18.83 15.48 0.53
N LYS A 157 -18.32 14.93 1.62
CA LYS A 157 -18.04 15.65 2.87
C LYS A 157 -16.56 15.96 3.05
N ALA A 158 -15.71 15.36 2.22
CA ALA A 158 -14.27 15.57 2.28
C ALA A 158 -13.89 16.96 1.77
N SER A 159 -12.98 17.61 2.47
CA SER A 159 -12.34 18.85 2.02
C SER A 159 -11.33 18.60 0.91
N LEU A 160 -10.73 17.41 0.88
CA LEU A 160 -9.75 16.98 -0.10
C LEU A 160 -9.77 15.46 -0.25
N ILE A 161 -9.58 14.96 -1.47
CA ILE A 161 -9.40 13.53 -1.77
C ILE A 161 -8.10 13.34 -2.55
N CYS A 162 -7.08 12.81 -1.89
CA CYS A 162 -5.81 12.43 -2.52
C CYS A 162 -5.94 11.03 -3.12
N VAL A 163 -5.74 10.90 -4.43
CA VAL A 163 -5.88 9.62 -5.13
C VAL A 163 -4.56 9.15 -5.73
N ALA A 164 -4.36 7.83 -5.74
CA ALA A 164 -3.16 7.23 -6.29
C ALA A 164 -3.21 7.06 -7.81
N PHE A 165 -4.41 6.82 -8.34
CA PHE A 165 -4.67 6.60 -9.76
C PHE A 165 -5.67 7.62 -10.26
N LYS A 166 -5.64 7.91 -11.56
CA LYS A 166 -6.70 8.70 -12.19
C LYS A 166 -8.01 7.94 -12.09
N ILE A 167 -8.95 8.48 -11.33
CA ILE A 167 -10.24 7.86 -11.06
C ILE A 167 -11.32 8.57 -11.87
N TYR A 168 -12.18 7.80 -12.56
CA TYR A 168 -13.30 8.29 -13.36
C TYR A 168 -14.64 8.00 -12.68
N ASP A 169 -14.68 7.92 -11.35
CA ASP A 169 -15.91 7.67 -10.59
C ASP A 169 -16.63 8.98 -10.29
N LYS A 170 -17.89 9.10 -10.78
CA LYS A 170 -18.74 10.28 -10.56
C LYS A 170 -19.11 10.51 -9.08
N SER A 171 -18.90 9.51 -8.21
CA SER A 171 -19.13 9.68 -6.76
C SER A 171 -18.05 10.51 -6.07
N LEU A 172 -16.93 10.77 -6.74
CA LEU A 172 -15.87 11.64 -6.26
C LEU A 172 -16.04 13.02 -6.86
N ASN A 173 -16.56 13.95 -6.09
CA ASN A 173 -16.76 15.34 -6.51
C ASN A 173 -15.45 16.16 -6.44
N HIS A 174 -15.53 17.38 -6.91
CA HIS A 174 -14.64 18.52 -7.22
C HIS A 174 -13.29 18.69 -6.50
N LYS A 175 -12.93 17.88 -5.50
CA LYS A 175 -11.74 18.06 -4.67
C LYS A 175 -10.75 16.90 -4.76
N VAL A 176 -10.65 16.28 -5.95
CA VAL A 176 -9.77 15.13 -6.19
C VAL A 176 -8.43 15.60 -6.75
N VAL A 177 -7.34 15.20 -6.09
CA VAL A 177 -5.98 15.49 -6.53
C VAL A 177 -5.19 14.19 -6.73
N LEU A 178 -4.56 14.05 -7.88
CA LEU A 178 -3.70 12.91 -8.22
C LEU A 178 -2.32 13.09 -7.58
N THR A 179 -2.16 12.59 -6.37
CA THR A 179 -0.90 12.67 -5.61
C THR A 179 -0.01 11.45 -5.79
N GLY A 180 -0.59 10.29 -6.01
CA GLY A 180 0.05 8.99 -5.83
C GLY A 180 -0.23 8.37 -4.47
N ASN A 181 0.29 7.17 -4.23
CA ASN A 181 0.24 6.53 -2.92
C ASN A 181 1.43 6.92 -2.06
N PRO A 182 1.24 7.12 -0.76
CA PRO A 182 2.36 7.18 0.18
C PRO A 182 3.11 5.85 0.16
N ILE A 183 4.34 5.90 -0.29
CA ILE A 183 5.28 4.77 -0.32
C ILE A 183 6.47 5.06 0.59
N ARG A 184 7.29 4.07 0.83
CA ARG A 184 8.51 4.23 1.64
C ARG A 184 9.38 5.35 1.11
N ASN A 185 9.81 6.28 1.97
CA ASN A 185 10.52 7.50 1.56
C ASN A 185 11.76 7.23 0.70
N ASN A 186 12.51 6.17 0.98
CA ASN A 186 13.78 5.86 0.32
C ASN A 186 13.66 4.73 -0.72
N ILE A 187 12.44 4.38 -1.18
CA ILE A 187 12.24 3.21 -2.06
C ILE A 187 13.02 3.29 -3.37
N VAL A 188 13.31 4.49 -3.85
CA VAL A 188 14.06 4.72 -5.10
C VAL A 188 15.57 4.89 -4.89
N LEU A 189 16.04 4.85 -3.64
CA LEU A 189 17.43 5.07 -3.25
C LEU A 189 18.16 3.77 -2.89
N GLY A 190 17.67 2.62 -3.34
CA GLY A 190 18.29 1.34 -3.06
C GLY A 190 19.66 1.17 -3.74
N GLU A 191 20.52 0.40 -3.11
CA GLU A 191 21.86 0.09 -3.60
C GLU A 191 21.95 -1.34 -4.12
N LYS A 192 22.23 -1.51 -5.43
CA LYS A 192 22.38 -2.82 -6.06
C LYS A 192 23.45 -3.68 -5.38
N SER A 193 24.59 -3.06 -5.02
CA SER A 193 25.72 -3.73 -4.37
C SER A 193 25.36 -4.36 -3.01
N LEU A 194 24.52 -3.68 -2.21
CA LEU A 194 24.04 -4.19 -0.93
C LEU A 194 23.18 -5.44 -1.14
N ALA A 195 22.23 -5.41 -2.06
CA ALA A 195 21.39 -6.57 -2.36
C ALA A 195 22.19 -7.74 -2.95
N LEU A 196 23.15 -7.48 -3.84
CA LEU A 196 24.04 -8.51 -4.38
C LEU A 196 24.79 -9.23 -3.24
N LYS A 197 25.35 -8.47 -2.30
CA LYS A 197 26.06 -9.02 -1.14
C LYS A 197 25.13 -9.76 -0.18
N GLU A 198 24.00 -9.17 0.19
CA GLU A 198 23.03 -9.75 1.13
C GLU A 198 22.51 -11.09 0.64
N TYR A 199 22.14 -11.15 -0.64
CA TYR A 199 21.55 -12.37 -1.22
C TYR A 199 22.57 -13.27 -1.93
N ASN A 200 23.88 -12.94 -1.91
CA ASN A 200 24.94 -13.65 -2.59
C ASN A 200 24.56 -13.96 -4.06
N LEU A 201 24.24 -12.91 -4.81
CA LEU A 201 23.83 -12.95 -6.21
C LEU A 201 24.94 -12.45 -7.13
N ASP A 202 24.94 -12.91 -8.39
CA ASP A 202 25.92 -12.58 -9.41
C ASP A 202 25.54 -11.27 -10.12
N GLU A 203 26.45 -10.32 -10.16
CA GLU A 203 26.24 -9.04 -10.83
C GLU A 203 26.06 -9.14 -12.36
N GLN A 204 26.67 -10.17 -12.96
CA GLN A 204 26.63 -10.41 -14.41
C GLN A 204 25.32 -11.03 -14.89
N LYS A 205 24.51 -11.59 -13.96
CA LYS A 205 23.24 -12.24 -14.28
C LYS A 205 22.06 -11.27 -14.18
N LYS A 206 21.06 -11.49 -15.03
CA LYS A 206 19.78 -10.81 -14.92
C LYS A 206 18.97 -11.33 -13.74
N THR A 207 18.37 -10.43 -12.97
CA THR A 207 17.63 -10.78 -11.75
C THR A 207 16.12 -10.65 -11.95
N VAL A 208 15.39 -11.73 -11.68
CA VAL A 208 13.93 -11.73 -11.55
C VAL A 208 13.58 -11.71 -10.06
N PHE A 209 12.88 -10.68 -9.63
CA PHE A 209 12.39 -10.56 -8.26
C PHE A 209 10.93 -11.01 -8.17
N VAL A 210 10.66 -12.03 -7.34
CA VAL A 210 9.33 -12.64 -7.19
C VAL A 210 8.85 -12.49 -5.75
N PHE A 211 7.64 -11.91 -5.55
CA PHE A 211 7.05 -11.78 -4.23
C PHE A 211 5.52 -11.64 -4.26
N GLY A 212 4.87 -12.16 -3.22
CA GLY A 212 3.43 -12.15 -3.05
C GLY A 212 2.87 -11.03 -2.16
N GLY A 213 3.72 -10.07 -1.75
CA GLY A 213 3.44 -9.10 -0.69
C GLY A 213 4.04 -9.54 0.65
N SER A 214 3.83 -8.77 1.73
CA SER A 214 4.48 -9.00 3.04
C SER A 214 4.20 -10.38 3.65
N GLN A 215 3.04 -10.97 3.39
CA GLN A 215 2.67 -12.30 3.90
C GLN A 215 2.98 -13.44 2.92
N GLY A 216 3.55 -13.11 1.75
CA GLY A 216 3.71 -14.08 0.68
C GLY A 216 2.42 -14.37 -0.08
N SER A 217 2.45 -15.38 -0.94
CA SER A 217 1.30 -15.85 -1.72
C SER A 217 1.46 -17.34 -2.05
N ALA A 218 0.69 -18.19 -1.39
CA ALA A 218 0.73 -19.64 -1.61
C ALA A 218 0.50 -20.00 -3.10
N PHE A 219 -0.40 -19.29 -3.80
CA PHE A 219 -0.63 -19.52 -5.22
C PHE A 219 0.59 -19.20 -6.08
N LEU A 220 1.23 -18.04 -5.85
CA LEU A 220 2.44 -17.65 -6.57
C LEU A 220 3.60 -18.58 -6.23
N ASN A 221 3.76 -18.94 -4.97
CA ASN A 221 4.80 -19.86 -4.50
C ASN A 221 4.67 -21.23 -5.17
N LYS A 222 3.47 -21.83 -5.22
CA LYS A 222 3.20 -23.08 -5.93
C LYS A 222 3.45 -22.99 -7.43
N SER A 223 3.18 -21.82 -8.02
CA SER A 223 3.45 -21.61 -9.45
C SER A 223 4.94 -21.52 -9.73
N MET A 224 5.71 -20.86 -8.85
CA MET A 224 7.16 -20.81 -8.94
C MET A 224 7.82 -22.15 -8.68
N GLU A 225 7.36 -22.92 -7.70
CA GLU A 225 7.87 -24.27 -7.37
C GLU A 225 7.98 -25.17 -8.62
N LYS A 226 6.98 -25.12 -9.49
CA LYS A 226 6.94 -25.95 -10.71
C LYS A 226 8.00 -25.60 -11.75
N ILE A 227 8.59 -24.40 -11.67
CA ILE A 227 9.49 -23.87 -12.71
C ILE A 227 10.84 -23.42 -12.18
N ILE A 228 11.00 -23.31 -10.86
CA ILE A 228 12.16 -22.65 -10.26
C ILE A 228 13.49 -23.32 -10.64
N ASN A 229 13.54 -24.66 -10.69
CA ASN A 229 14.75 -25.38 -11.06
C ASN A 229 15.21 -25.14 -12.50
N ARG A 230 14.35 -24.58 -13.37
CA ARG A 230 14.70 -24.24 -14.75
C ARG A 230 15.58 -22.99 -14.85
N PHE A 231 15.74 -22.26 -13.75
CA PHE A 231 16.66 -21.12 -13.66
C PHE A 231 18.10 -21.55 -13.35
N ASN A 232 18.30 -22.79 -12.94
CA ASN A 232 19.66 -23.33 -12.77
C ASN A 232 20.33 -23.50 -14.14
N GLY A 233 21.57 -23.03 -14.27
CA GLY A 233 22.36 -23.20 -15.48
C GLY A 233 22.05 -22.21 -16.63
N ILE A 234 21.19 -21.21 -16.40
CA ILE A 234 20.95 -20.13 -17.34
C ILE A 234 21.47 -18.78 -16.81
N SER A 235 21.58 -17.77 -17.69
CA SER A 235 22.08 -16.42 -17.34
C SER A 235 21.04 -15.55 -16.60
N VAL A 236 20.11 -16.19 -15.89
CA VAL A 236 19.06 -15.52 -15.10
C VAL A 236 19.06 -16.09 -13.68
N GLN A 237 18.96 -15.22 -12.72
CA GLN A 237 18.85 -15.57 -11.32
C GLN A 237 17.54 -15.06 -10.72
N VAL A 238 17.11 -15.66 -9.61
CA VAL A 238 15.83 -15.36 -8.98
C VAL A 238 16.04 -14.98 -7.51
N LEU A 239 15.50 -13.82 -7.11
CA LEU A 239 15.28 -13.47 -5.73
C LEU A 239 13.79 -13.71 -5.41
N TRP A 240 13.49 -14.63 -4.51
CA TRP A 240 12.12 -15.07 -4.24
C TRP A 240 11.76 -14.92 -2.78
N GLN A 241 10.85 -13.96 -2.48
CA GLN A 241 10.24 -13.78 -1.17
C GLN A 241 8.97 -14.62 -1.06
N THR A 242 8.96 -15.60 -0.18
CA THR A 242 7.86 -16.56 -0.02
C THR A 242 6.82 -16.16 1.04
N GLY A 243 7.20 -15.31 1.99
CA GLY A 243 6.48 -15.07 3.24
C GLY A 243 6.94 -16.03 4.34
N ASP A 244 6.89 -15.60 5.60
CA ASP A 244 7.37 -16.35 6.77
C ASP A 244 6.74 -17.75 6.87
N ASN A 245 5.42 -17.82 6.69
CA ASN A 245 4.65 -19.05 6.87
C ASN A 245 5.01 -20.14 5.84
N GLU A 246 5.46 -19.76 4.66
CA GLU A 246 5.73 -20.67 3.54
C GLU A 246 7.22 -20.95 3.33
N TYR A 247 8.10 -20.16 3.95
CA TYR A 247 9.55 -20.23 3.72
C TYR A 247 10.14 -21.65 3.88
N ASN A 248 9.75 -22.36 4.93
CA ASN A 248 10.27 -23.69 5.20
C ASN A 248 9.97 -24.72 4.09
N ASN A 249 8.89 -24.51 3.32
CA ASN A 249 8.50 -25.38 2.21
C ASN A 249 9.41 -25.16 0.98
N TYR A 250 9.97 -23.94 0.82
CA TYR A 250 10.65 -23.52 -0.42
C TYR A 250 12.15 -23.28 -0.26
N LYS A 251 12.71 -23.17 0.96
CA LYS A 251 14.14 -22.97 1.19
C LYS A 251 15.03 -24.09 0.57
N LYS A 252 14.47 -25.27 0.33
CA LYS A 252 15.13 -26.40 -0.35
C LYS A 252 15.56 -26.10 -1.79
N TYR A 253 15.02 -25.05 -2.42
CA TYR A 253 15.36 -24.62 -3.78
C TYR A 253 16.50 -23.61 -3.86
N ILE A 254 17.10 -23.23 -2.73
CA ILE A 254 18.25 -22.32 -2.72
C ILE A 254 19.41 -22.94 -3.47
N SER A 255 19.98 -22.18 -4.41
CA SER A 255 21.15 -22.53 -5.21
C SER A 255 21.94 -21.27 -5.57
N ASP A 256 22.98 -21.40 -6.41
CA ASP A 256 23.75 -20.24 -6.87
C ASP A 256 22.89 -19.23 -7.65
N SER A 257 21.89 -19.72 -8.39
CA SER A 257 20.99 -18.86 -9.20
C SER A 257 19.62 -18.59 -8.55
N ILE A 258 19.33 -19.19 -7.39
CA ILE A 258 18.02 -19.07 -6.74
C ILE A 258 18.21 -18.72 -5.26
N LYS A 259 17.73 -17.55 -4.87
CA LYS A 259 17.71 -17.12 -3.47
C LYS A 259 16.28 -17.04 -2.99
N VAL A 260 15.98 -17.82 -1.94
CA VAL A 260 14.66 -17.85 -1.29
C VAL A 260 14.79 -17.20 0.07
N THR A 261 13.90 -16.26 0.37
CA THR A 261 13.87 -15.55 1.66
C THR A 261 12.44 -15.49 2.21
N PRO A 262 12.25 -15.54 3.52
CA PRO A 262 10.93 -15.35 4.10
C PRO A 262 10.42 -13.92 3.90
N PHE A 263 11.29 -12.94 4.10
CA PHE A 263 10.94 -11.53 4.02
C PHE A 263 12.14 -10.68 3.56
N ILE A 264 11.88 -9.60 2.84
CA ILE A 264 12.89 -8.62 2.40
C ILE A 264 12.66 -7.32 3.17
N ASN A 265 13.63 -6.95 3.98
CA ASN A 265 13.61 -5.70 4.75
C ASN A 265 13.96 -4.50 3.86
N ASP A 266 15.02 -4.61 3.09
CA ASP A 266 15.45 -3.59 2.14
C ASP A 266 14.84 -3.82 0.74
N MET A 267 13.57 -3.44 0.60
CA MET A 267 12.87 -3.49 -0.68
C MET A 267 13.48 -2.55 -1.71
N ALA A 268 14.08 -1.43 -1.30
CA ALA A 268 14.70 -0.46 -2.21
C ALA A 268 15.85 -1.10 -2.97
N SER A 269 16.77 -1.76 -2.27
CA SER A 269 17.90 -2.47 -2.88
C SER A 269 17.44 -3.69 -3.69
N ALA A 270 16.41 -4.42 -3.24
CA ALA A 270 15.83 -5.53 -4.01
C ALA A 270 15.19 -5.04 -5.33
N TYR A 271 14.46 -3.92 -5.31
CA TYR A 271 13.98 -3.32 -6.56
C TYR A 271 15.14 -2.85 -7.43
N THR A 272 16.14 -2.17 -6.88
CA THR A 272 17.29 -1.68 -7.65
C THR A 272 18.03 -2.82 -8.34
N LEU A 273 18.24 -3.93 -7.65
CA LEU A 273 18.86 -5.15 -8.18
C LEU A 273 18.05 -5.76 -9.34
N SER A 274 16.72 -5.73 -9.26
CA SER A 274 15.86 -6.49 -10.18
C SER A 274 15.78 -5.88 -11.59
N ASP A 275 15.82 -6.74 -12.61
CA ASP A 275 15.53 -6.40 -14.01
C ASP A 275 14.05 -6.60 -14.34
N LEU A 276 13.39 -7.55 -13.69
CA LEU A 276 11.97 -7.87 -13.85
C LEU A 276 11.36 -8.20 -12.48
N VAL A 277 10.18 -7.69 -12.22
CA VAL A 277 9.40 -7.97 -11.01
C VAL A 277 8.21 -8.86 -11.36
N VAL A 278 7.97 -9.92 -10.57
CA VAL A 278 6.77 -10.75 -10.63
C VAL A 278 6.05 -10.68 -9.30
N CYS A 279 4.87 -10.08 -9.26
CA CYS A 279 4.22 -9.80 -7.97
C CYS A 279 2.70 -9.76 -8.04
N ARG A 280 2.08 -9.70 -6.84
CA ARG A 280 0.68 -9.31 -6.68
C ARG A 280 0.49 -7.82 -7.03
N SER A 281 -0.73 -7.43 -7.38
CA SER A 281 -1.06 -6.06 -7.78
C SER A 281 -1.76 -5.25 -6.67
N GLY A 282 -1.25 -5.36 -5.44
CA GLY A 282 -1.63 -4.46 -4.36
C GLY A 282 -1.26 -3.01 -4.71
N ALA A 283 -2.09 -2.05 -4.30
CA ALA A 283 -1.93 -0.65 -4.70
C ALA A 283 -0.55 -0.07 -4.34
N LEU A 284 -0.06 -0.33 -3.11
CA LEU A 284 1.27 0.12 -2.69
C LEU A 284 2.39 -0.57 -3.48
N THR A 285 2.27 -1.89 -3.73
CA THR A 285 3.22 -2.63 -4.55
C THR A 285 3.36 -2.00 -5.94
N LEU A 286 2.23 -1.68 -6.60
CA LEU A 286 2.27 -1.05 -7.92
C LEU A 286 2.88 0.35 -7.86
N SER A 287 2.62 1.09 -6.79
CA SER A 287 3.22 2.43 -6.60
C SER A 287 4.74 2.36 -6.39
N GLU A 288 5.23 1.37 -5.64
CA GLU A 288 6.66 1.12 -5.49
C GLU A 288 7.31 0.65 -6.80
N VAL A 289 6.69 -0.33 -7.49
CA VAL A 289 7.15 -0.84 -8.79
C VAL A 289 7.29 0.30 -9.82
N THR A 290 6.29 1.18 -9.90
CA THR A 290 6.33 2.31 -10.83
C THR A 290 7.30 3.39 -10.38
N ALA A 291 7.39 3.72 -9.10
CA ALA A 291 8.38 4.67 -8.58
C ALA A 291 9.82 4.23 -8.87
N CYS A 292 10.10 2.91 -8.75
CA CYS A 292 11.39 2.31 -9.11
C CYS A 292 11.55 2.06 -10.61
N GLY A 293 10.54 2.36 -11.43
CA GLY A 293 10.59 2.17 -12.89
C GLY A 293 10.77 0.71 -13.31
N LYS A 294 10.19 -0.25 -12.59
CA LYS A 294 10.43 -1.68 -12.86
C LYS A 294 9.42 -2.26 -13.85
N PRO A 295 9.91 -2.97 -14.91
CA PRO A 295 9.08 -3.85 -15.71
C PRO A 295 8.45 -4.92 -14.81
N SER A 296 7.17 -5.27 -15.05
CA SER A 296 6.52 -6.22 -14.15
C SER A 296 5.58 -7.21 -14.85
N ILE A 297 5.46 -8.40 -14.27
CA ILE A 297 4.39 -9.36 -14.51
C ILE A 297 3.49 -9.33 -13.28
N LEU A 298 2.26 -8.91 -13.46
CA LEU A 298 1.28 -8.74 -12.40
C LEU A 298 0.33 -9.93 -12.36
N ILE A 299 0.22 -10.55 -11.19
CA ILE A 299 -0.66 -11.68 -10.92
C ILE A 299 -1.65 -11.25 -9.82
N PRO A 300 -2.80 -10.64 -10.18
CA PRO A 300 -3.78 -10.16 -9.21
C PRO A 300 -4.30 -11.28 -8.32
N PHE A 301 -4.50 -10.99 -7.03
CA PHE A 301 -5.15 -11.91 -6.11
C PHE A 301 -6.64 -12.03 -6.46
N ALA A 302 -7.10 -13.23 -6.85
CA ALA A 302 -8.42 -13.45 -7.42
C ALA A 302 -9.57 -13.12 -6.46
N THR A 303 -9.38 -13.34 -5.15
CA THR A 303 -10.40 -13.10 -4.12
C THR A 303 -10.25 -11.75 -3.40
N ALA A 304 -9.48 -10.83 -3.99
CA ALA A 304 -9.34 -9.49 -3.45
C ALA A 304 -10.69 -8.75 -3.39
N ALA A 305 -10.96 -8.09 -2.27
CA ALA A 305 -12.22 -7.39 -2.03
C ALA A 305 -12.55 -6.43 -3.19
N GLY A 306 -13.78 -6.53 -3.74
CA GLY A 306 -14.20 -5.69 -4.88
C GLY A 306 -13.31 -5.83 -6.13
N ASN A 307 -12.53 -6.90 -6.20
CA ASN A 307 -11.62 -7.20 -7.32
C ASN A 307 -10.60 -6.08 -7.59
N HIS A 308 -10.22 -5.33 -6.53
CA HIS A 308 -9.39 -4.13 -6.65
C HIS A 308 -8.00 -4.44 -7.22
N GLN A 309 -7.40 -5.61 -6.91
CA GLN A 309 -6.09 -5.95 -7.48
C GLN A 309 -6.13 -6.12 -9.01
N LEU A 310 -7.17 -6.74 -9.55
CA LEU A 310 -7.32 -6.83 -11.00
C LEU A 310 -7.53 -5.46 -11.65
N LYS A 311 -8.33 -4.58 -11.04
CA LYS A 311 -8.52 -3.22 -11.52
C LYS A 311 -7.23 -2.42 -11.51
N ASN A 312 -6.46 -2.48 -10.43
CA ASN A 312 -5.15 -1.86 -10.30
C ASN A 312 -4.18 -2.38 -11.39
N ALA A 313 -4.10 -3.72 -11.58
CA ALA A 313 -3.22 -4.31 -12.59
C ALA A 313 -3.60 -3.88 -14.02
N LYS A 314 -4.89 -3.82 -14.35
CA LYS A 314 -5.37 -3.36 -15.65
C LYS A 314 -4.91 -1.93 -15.95
N THR A 315 -4.88 -1.04 -14.95
CA THR A 315 -4.41 0.34 -15.12
C THR A 315 -2.96 0.38 -15.64
N LEU A 316 -2.06 -0.47 -15.10
CA LEU A 316 -0.68 -0.52 -15.57
C LEU A 316 -0.53 -1.32 -16.87
N TYR A 317 -1.30 -2.40 -17.04
CA TYR A 317 -1.28 -3.21 -18.24
C TYR A 317 -1.62 -2.39 -19.50
N HIS A 318 -2.68 -1.58 -19.43
CA HIS A 318 -3.12 -0.77 -20.58
C HIS A 318 -2.10 0.32 -21.00
N THR A 319 -1.18 0.71 -20.10
CA THR A 319 -0.10 1.66 -20.45
C THR A 319 1.09 0.98 -21.12
N GLY A 320 1.20 -0.35 -21.01
CA GLY A 320 2.37 -1.12 -21.44
C GLY A 320 3.50 -1.20 -20.40
N ALA A 321 3.29 -0.74 -19.17
CA ALA A 321 4.26 -0.85 -18.07
C ALA A 321 4.39 -2.28 -17.53
N SER A 322 3.36 -3.13 -17.74
CA SER A 322 3.32 -4.47 -17.18
C SER A 322 2.67 -5.49 -18.11
N ILE A 323 2.90 -6.78 -17.81
CA ILE A 323 2.10 -7.90 -18.32
C ILE A 323 1.13 -8.30 -17.22
N LEU A 324 -0.14 -8.54 -17.58
CA LEU A 324 -1.17 -9.03 -16.69
C LEU A 324 -1.43 -10.52 -16.94
N ILE A 325 -1.42 -11.32 -15.87
CA ILE A 325 -1.81 -12.73 -15.88
C ILE A 325 -2.80 -12.95 -14.73
N GLU A 326 -4.06 -13.20 -15.01
CA GLU A 326 -5.04 -13.58 -14.00
C GLU A 326 -4.76 -15.01 -13.49
N GLU A 327 -4.98 -15.28 -12.19
CA GLU A 327 -4.73 -16.61 -11.58
C GLU A 327 -5.35 -17.75 -12.37
N LYS A 328 -6.61 -17.61 -12.81
CA LYS A 328 -7.33 -18.63 -13.59
C LYS A 328 -6.67 -18.98 -14.92
N ASN A 329 -5.87 -18.06 -15.48
CA ASN A 329 -5.19 -18.20 -16.76
C ASN A 329 -3.70 -18.49 -16.58
N LEU A 330 -3.21 -18.61 -15.33
CA LEU A 330 -1.80 -18.82 -15.09
C LEU A 330 -1.44 -20.26 -15.34
N ASN A 331 -0.57 -20.47 -16.31
CA ASN A 331 0.15 -21.72 -16.56
C ASN A 331 1.63 -21.50 -16.22
N SER A 332 2.22 -22.36 -15.40
CA SER A 332 3.59 -22.20 -14.91
C SER A 332 4.63 -22.21 -16.04
N ASP A 333 4.47 -23.09 -17.06
CA ASP A 333 5.37 -23.10 -18.22
C ASP A 333 5.30 -21.81 -19.03
N SER A 334 4.07 -21.28 -19.24
CA SER A 334 3.87 -19.97 -19.87
C SER A 334 4.49 -18.84 -19.05
N LEU A 335 4.38 -18.91 -17.72
CA LEU A 335 5.01 -17.94 -16.83
C LEU A 335 6.53 -17.94 -17.01
N PHE A 336 7.16 -19.13 -16.95
CA PHE A 336 8.61 -19.25 -17.19
C PHE A 336 9.03 -18.70 -18.55
N LYS A 337 8.32 -19.09 -19.63
CA LYS A 337 8.62 -18.59 -20.98
C LYS A 337 8.55 -17.07 -21.05
N LYS A 338 7.51 -16.45 -20.41
CA LYS A 338 7.37 -14.99 -20.36
C LYS A 338 8.48 -14.32 -19.56
N MET A 339 8.82 -14.86 -18.37
CA MET A 339 9.92 -14.35 -17.55
C MET A 339 11.23 -14.38 -18.32
N ASN A 340 11.61 -15.56 -18.85
CA ASN A 340 12.85 -15.75 -19.60
C ASN A 340 12.92 -14.90 -20.88
N HIS A 341 11.81 -14.82 -21.63
CA HIS A 341 11.74 -13.98 -22.84
C HIS A 341 11.93 -12.49 -22.50
N LEU A 342 11.26 -11.99 -21.44
CA LEU A 342 11.36 -10.59 -21.06
C LEU A 342 12.77 -10.22 -20.59
N VAL A 343 13.37 -10.98 -19.68
CA VAL A 343 14.69 -10.62 -19.13
C VAL A 343 15.78 -10.63 -20.19
N ASN A 344 15.61 -11.44 -21.26
CA ASN A 344 16.54 -11.52 -22.38
C ASN A 344 16.20 -10.55 -23.53
N ASN A 345 15.11 -9.81 -23.45
CA ASN A 345 14.71 -8.80 -24.45
C ASN A 345 14.91 -7.39 -23.91
N LYS A 346 16.13 -6.88 -24.04
CA LYS A 346 16.52 -5.57 -23.54
C LYS A 346 15.60 -4.44 -24.04
N VAL A 347 15.29 -4.43 -25.32
CA VAL A 347 14.45 -3.37 -25.93
C VAL A 347 13.06 -3.33 -25.28
N LYS A 348 12.46 -4.49 -25.03
CA LYS A 348 11.15 -4.59 -24.40
C LYS A 348 11.21 -4.21 -22.93
N LEU A 349 12.24 -4.65 -22.19
CA LEU A 349 12.44 -4.26 -20.80
C LEU A 349 12.61 -2.76 -20.66
N ASP A 350 13.47 -2.14 -21.47
CA ASP A 350 13.75 -0.71 -21.44
C ASP A 350 12.48 0.11 -21.73
N LYS A 351 11.67 -0.33 -22.70
CA LYS A 351 10.38 0.30 -23.01
C LYS A 351 9.41 0.20 -21.82
N MET A 352 9.26 -1.00 -21.25
CA MET A 352 8.39 -1.21 -20.08
C MET A 352 8.88 -0.41 -18.88
N SER A 353 10.19 -0.36 -18.62
CA SER A 353 10.82 0.42 -17.56
C SER A 353 10.54 1.91 -17.71
N SER A 354 10.74 2.47 -18.89
CA SER A 354 10.47 3.88 -19.17
C SER A 354 9.02 4.25 -18.92
N VAL A 355 8.08 3.43 -19.41
CA VAL A 355 6.63 3.63 -19.15
C VAL A 355 6.33 3.49 -17.65
N SER A 356 6.84 2.47 -16.98
CA SER A 356 6.67 2.28 -15.55
C SER A 356 7.14 3.50 -14.76
N LYS A 357 8.34 3.99 -15.05
CA LYS A 357 8.94 5.17 -14.42
C LYS A 357 8.11 6.45 -14.63
N SER A 358 7.54 6.64 -15.82
CA SER A 358 6.70 7.81 -16.12
C SER A 358 5.41 7.86 -15.30
N LEU A 359 4.93 6.71 -14.84
CA LEU A 359 3.75 6.58 -13.97
C LEU A 359 4.09 6.75 -12.47
N GLY A 360 5.36 6.59 -12.11
CA GLY A 360 5.84 6.64 -10.73
C GLY A 360 5.60 7.99 -10.05
N LYS A 361 5.27 7.95 -8.77
CA LYS A 361 5.04 9.11 -7.90
C LYS A 361 5.87 9.00 -6.62
N PRO A 362 7.23 9.04 -6.70
CA PRO A 362 8.08 8.81 -5.53
C PRO A 362 7.88 9.85 -4.41
N ASN A 363 7.45 11.07 -4.76
CA ASN A 363 7.19 12.15 -3.81
C ASN A 363 5.71 12.25 -3.39
N ALA A 364 4.94 11.16 -3.50
CA ALA A 364 3.50 11.18 -3.22
C ALA A 364 3.19 11.61 -1.78
N THR A 365 3.92 11.09 -0.78
CA THR A 365 3.73 11.46 0.64
C THR A 365 3.91 12.95 0.85
N LYS A 366 4.99 13.53 0.31
CA LYS A 366 5.26 14.98 0.39
C LYS A 366 4.15 15.80 -0.24
N LYS A 367 3.69 15.42 -1.45
CA LYS A 367 2.59 16.10 -2.14
C LYS A 367 1.28 16.02 -1.38
N ILE A 368 0.96 14.87 -0.77
CA ILE A 368 -0.23 14.72 0.06
C ILE A 368 -0.18 15.71 1.23
N VAL A 369 0.96 15.77 1.92
CA VAL A 369 1.11 16.68 3.06
C VAL A 369 1.12 18.15 2.62
N ASP A 370 1.70 18.49 1.46
CA ASP A 370 1.58 19.84 0.88
C ASP A 370 0.11 20.24 0.76
N HIS A 371 -0.73 19.41 0.15
CA HIS A 371 -2.16 19.69 -0.02
C HIS A 371 -2.95 19.67 1.29
N ILE A 372 -2.55 18.84 2.27
CA ILE A 372 -3.14 18.88 3.62
C ILE A 372 -2.89 20.26 4.27
N MET A 373 -1.65 20.74 4.23
CA MET A 373 -1.27 22.03 4.80
C MET A 373 -1.99 23.20 4.11
N GLU A 374 -2.05 23.18 2.77
CA GLU A 374 -2.80 24.19 1.98
C GLU A 374 -4.29 24.21 2.33
N THR A 375 -4.91 23.02 2.48
CA THR A 375 -6.34 22.91 2.81
C THR A 375 -6.62 23.41 4.23
N SER A 376 -5.75 23.08 5.18
CA SER A 376 -5.89 23.48 6.59
C SER A 376 -5.69 24.98 6.82
N SER A 377 -4.95 25.66 5.94
CA SER A 377 -4.71 27.12 6.01
C SER A 377 -5.91 27.94 5.50
N ASN A 378 -6.83 27.31 4.79
CA ASN A 378 -8.01 27.97 4.18
C ASN A 378 -9.30 27.70 4.96
N VAL A 379 -9.22 27.05 6.11
CA VAL A 379 -10.35 26.79 7.03
C VAL A 379 -10.18 27.61 8.30
#